data_d30241302c1d8e79dca03ddca3e5d119
#
_entry.id   d30241302c1d8e79dca03ddca3e5d119
#
_cell.length_a   1.000
_cell.length_b   1.000
_cell.length_c   1.000
_cell.angle_alpha   90.00
_cell.angle_beta   90.00
_cell.angle_gamma   90.00
#
_symmetry.space_group_name_H-M   'P 1'
#
loop_
_entity.id
_entity.type
_entity.pdbx_description
1 polymer ?
#
loop_
_entity_poly.entity_id
_entity_poly.type
_entity_poly.pdbx_seq_one_letter_code
_entity_poly.pdbx_strand_id
1 'polypeptide(L)'
;LRPGNKHLHEPLTLMAYLAGITESIELVPSVIILPARQTVLVAKQAAEIDILSGGRLRLGIGVGGSEEEYTFLGEDFKNRGKRCDEQMRLLKALWTQDQVTFNGEWHSISDTGLNPLPVQRPIPMWIGAKASPNGAVINRIATQSNGWFVLCTPEEFPKLNEKIIRCASAAGRNPLEIGKEAGVAVVGPREAEWKDRVKNWNQIGLSHLCIRTLGGDLSPNQHLAKLKEVSGCLENLF
;
A
#
# COMPACT_ATOMS: atom_id res chain seq x y z
N LEU A 1 13.65 10.67 3.38
CA LEU A 1 14.85 10.97 4.21
C LEU A 1 14.38 11.32 5.63
N ARG A 2 14.83 10.59 6.64
CA ARG A 2 14.54 10.92 8.05
C ARG A 2 15.85 11.03 8.80
N PRO A 3 16.07 12.10 9.56
CA PRO A 3 17.23 12.18 10.44
C PRO A 3 17.09 11.15 11.57
N GLY A 4 18.19 10.53 11.96
CA GLY A 4 18.27 9.64 13.13
C GLY A 4 18.61 8.19 12.82
N ASN A 5 18.74 7.39 13.85
CA ASN A 5 19.27 6.02 13.87
C ASN A 5 18.33 4.95 13.25
N LYS A 6 17.34 5.33 12.41
CA LYS A 6 16.42 4.39 11.80
C LYS A 6 16.89 4.05 10.39
N HIS A 7 17.32 2.82 10.20
CA HIS A 7 17.63 2.29 8.89
C HIS A 7 16.32 2.08 8.11
N LEU A 8 16.18 2.81 6.99
CA LEU A 8 15.08 2.62 6.04
C LEU A 8 15.69 2.31 4.67
N HIS A 9 15.41 1.12 4.18
CA HIS A 9 15.82 0.73 2.83
C HIS A 9 14.91 1.39 1.79
N GLU A 10 15.43 1.56 0.57
CA GLU A 10 14.61 1.96 -0.55
C GLU A 10 13.63 0.81 -0.87
N PRO A 11 12.30 1.07 -0.82
CA PRO A 11 11.33 -0.03 -0.80
C PRO A 11 11.31 -0.87 -2.08
N LEU A 12 11.41 -0.26 -3.26
CA LEU A 12 11.34 -1.03 -4.52
C LEU A 12 12.61 -1.86 -4.75
N THR A 13 13.77 -1.34 -4.39
CA THR A 13 15.03 -2.10 -4.41
C THR A 13 14.98 -3.29 -3.46
N LEU A 14 14.44 -3.08 -2.24
CA LEU A 14 14.27 -4.18 -1.29
C LEU A 14 13.27 -5.22 -1.80
N MET A 15 12.14 -4.81 -2.39
CA MET A 15 11.17 -5.74 -2.95
C MET A 15 11.75 -6.58 -4.09
N ALA A 16 12.59 -5.99 -4.95
CA ALA A 16 13.28 -6.74 -6.01
C ALA A 16 14.22 -7.81 -5.44
N TYR A 17 14.98 -7.48 -4.39
CA TYR A 17 15.83 -8.45 -3.70
C TYR A 17 14.99 -9.59 -3.08
N LEU A 18 13.91 -9.25 -2.37
CA LEU A 18 13.02 -10.23 -1.76
C LEU A 18 12.30 -11.11 -2.80
N ALA A 19 11.97 -10.56 -3.97
CA ALA A 19 11.40 -11.33 -5.07
C ALA A 19 12.32 -12.50 -5.51
N GLY A 20 13.63 -12.24 -5.53
CA GLY A 20 14.62 -13.24 -5.95
C GLY A 20 14.94 -14.31 -4.90
N ILE A 21 14.63 -14.10 -3.63
CA ILE A 21 14.94 -15.04 -2.53
C ILE A 21 13.70 -15.66 -1.87
N THR A 22 12.50 -15.36 -2.38
CA THR A 22 11.23 -15.92 -1.88
C THR A 22 10.40 -16.48 -3.04
N GLU A 23 9.54 -17.46 -2.77
CA GLU A 23 8.79 -18.16 -3.82
C GLU A 23 7.28 -17.93 -3.74
N SER A 24 6.70 -17.75 -2.55
CA SER A 24 5.24 -17.77 -2.34
C SER A 24 4.67 -16.55 -1.63
N ILE A 25 5.46 -15.83 -0.82
CA ILE A 25 4.94 -14.69 -0.06
C ILE A 25 4.63 -13.50 -0.97
N GLU A 26 3.54 -12.80 -0.69
CA GLU A 26 3.20 -11.53 -1.31
C GLU A 26 4.16 -10.43 -0.85
N LEU A 27 4.57 -9.56 -1.76
CA LEU A 27 5.51 -8.46 -1.51
C LEU A 27 4.76 -7.15 -1.48
N VAL A 28 4.79 -6.47 -0.32
CA VAL A 28 3.96 -5.28 -0.09
C VAL A 28 4.78 -4.14 0.51
N PRO A 29 5.22 -3.15 -0.29
CA PRO A 29 5.73 -1.90 0.28
C PRO A 29 4.56 -1.10 0.87
N SER A 30 4.54 -0.87 2.17
CA SER A 30 3.44 -0.14 2.85
C SER A 30 3.97 1.12 3.55
N VAL A 31 4.15 2.20 2.82
CA VAL A 31 3.83 2.52 1.43
C VAL A 31 4.98 3.26 0.75
N ILE A 32 5.00 3.31 -0.60
CA ILE A 32 5.82 4.30 -1.32
C ILE A 32 5.09 5.65 -1.38
N ILE A 33 5.83 6.75 -1.36
CA ILE A 33 5.28 8.08 -1.60
C ILE A 33 5.29 8.33 -3.11
N LEU A 34 4.21 7.92 -3.77
CA LEU A 34 4.14 7.94 -5.24
C LEU A 34 4.34 9.35 -5.83
N PRO A 35 3.70 10.43 -5.32
CA PRO A 35 3.83 11.75 -5.94
C PRO A 35 5.22 12.39 -5.82
N ALA A 36 6.08 11.84 -4.97
CA ALA A 36 7.48 12.26 -4.86
C ALA A 36 8.41 11.46 -5.79
N ARG A 37 7.86 10.69 -6.74
CA ARG A 37 8.62 9.81 -7.65
C ARG A 37 8.24 10.04 -9.10
N GLN A 38 9.16 9.73 -10.01
CA GLN A 38 8.90 9.72 -11.44
C GLN A 38 8.00 8.53 -11.81
N THR A 39 6.84 8.81 -12.37
CA THR A 39 5.78 7.81 -12.59
C THR A 39 6.20 6.67 -13.51
N VAL A 40 6.82 6.98 -14.64
CA VAL A 40 7.26 5.97 -15.62
C VAL A 40 8.35 5.06 -15.03
N LEU A 41 9.25 5.63 -14.21
CA LEU A 41 10.27 4.85 -13.52
C LEU A 41 9.64 3.89 -12.50
N VAL A 42 8.68 4.37 -11.70
CA VAL A 42 7.92 3.49 -10.77
C VAL A 42 7.16 2.42 -11.53
N ALA A 43 6.52 2.76 -12.65
CA ALA A 43 5.82 1.79 -13.49
C ALA A 43 6.76 0.65 -13.94
N LYS A 44 7.96 1.00 -14.40
CA LYS A 44 8.95 0.02 -14.86
C LYS A 44 9.50 -0.81 -13.70
N GLN A 45 9.89 -0.19 -12.59
CA GLN A 45 10.40 -0.88 -11.41
C GLN A 45 9.36 -1.86 -10.83
N ALA A 46 8.10 -1.44 -10.71
CA ALA A 46 7.02 -2.29 -10.22
C ALA A 46 6.76 -3.46 -11.18
N ALA A 47 6.78 -3.24 -12.49
CA ALA A 47 6.64 -4.31 -13.48
C ALA A 47 7.77 -5.33 -13.39
N GLU A 48 9.02 -4.90 -13.21
CA GLU A 48 10.16 -5.80 -13.02
C GLU A 48 10.04 -6.63 -11.74
N ILE A 49 9.65 -5.99 -10.61
CA ILE A 49 9.43 -6.71 -9.35
C ILE A 49 8.30 -7.73 -9.49
N ASP A 50 7.25 -7.37 -10.18
CA ASP A 50 6.11 -8.24 -10.43
C ASP A 50 6.50 -9.46 -11.27
N ILE A 51 7.29 -9.26 -12.31
CA ILE A 51 7.85 -10.33 -13.15
C ILE A 51 8.79 -11.23 -12.34
N LEU A 52 9.77 -10.64 -11.65
CA LEU A 52 10.75 -11.37 -10.83
C LEU A 52 10.09 -12.19 -9.72
N SER A 53 8.98 -11.72 -9.21
CA SER A 53 8.21 -12.41 -8.16
C SER A 53 7.17 -13.39 -8.72
N GLY A 54 6.93 -13.44 -10.03
CA GLY A 54 5.86 -14.26 -10.61
C GLY A 54 4.46 -13.75 -10.27
N GLY A 55 4.27 -12.43 -10.19
CA GLY A 55 2.95 -11.81 -9.94
C GLY A 55 2.59 -11.69 -8.46
N ARG A 56 3.57 -11.52 -7.55
CA ARG A 56 3.35 -11.42 -6.11
C ARG A 56 3.45 -9.98 -5.55
N LEU A 57 3.56 -8.97 -6.41
CA LEU A 57 3.63 -7.58 -5.97
C LEU A 57 2.23 -7.01 -5.71
N ARG A 58 2.04 -6.38 -4.55
CA ARG A 58 0.90 -5.51 -4.21
C ARG A 58 1.45 -4.15 -3.83
N LEU A 59 1.25 -3.15 -4.67
CA LEU A 59 1.87 -1.84 -4.53
C LEU A 59 1.10 -0.94 -3.55
N GLY A 60 1.67 -0.73 -2.37
CA GLY A 60 1.14 0.23 -1.42
C GLY A 60 1.57 1.66 -1.75
N ILE A 61 0.60 2.57 -1.85
CA ILE A 61 0.76 3.96 -2.29
C ILE A 61 0.31 4.93 -1.20
N GLY A 62 1.11 5.93 -0.92
CA GLY A 62 0.79 7.06 -0.07
C GLY A 62 1.13 8.40 -0.74
N VAL A 63 0.58 9.48 -0.19
CA VAL A 63 0.88 10.84 -0.67
C VAL A 63 1.92 11.57 0.18
N GLY A 64 2.46 10.92 1.21
CA GLY A 64 3.43 11.55 2.12
C GLY A 64 2.88 12.71 2.95
N GLY A 65 3.66 13.16 3.92
CA GLY A 65 3.28 14.23 4.84
C GLY A 65 4.40 15.22 5.14
N SER A 66 5.59 15.07 4.56
CA SER A 66 6.73 15.95 4.76
C SER A 66 6.91 16.83 3.53
N GLU A 67 6.76 18.14 3.69
CA GLU A 67 7.02 19.13 2.63
C GLU A 67 8.52 19.19 2.31
N GLU A 68 9.37 19.02 3.31
CA GLU A 68 10.82 19.00 3.16
C GLU A 68 11.28 17.85 2.24
N GLU A 69 10.68 16.65 2.39
CA GLU A 69 10.99 15.50 1.52
C GLU A 69 10.63 15.78 0.06
N TYR A 70 9.53 16.47 -0.19
CA TYR A 70 9.13 16.90 -1.54
C TYR A 70 10.11 17.91 -2.12
N THR A 71 10.54 18.88 -1.33
CA THR A 71 11.54 19.89 -1.74
C THR A 71 12.85 19.22 -2.15
N PHE A 72 13.34 18.24 -1.37
CA PHE A 72 14.57 17.52 -1.70
C PHE A 72 14.47 16.67 -2.97
N LEU A 73 13.26 16.24 -3.33
CA LEU A 73 12.99 15.45 -4.52
C LEU A 73 12.56 16.31 -5.73
N GLY A 74 12.52 17.65 -5.56
CA GLY A 74 12.18 18.59 -6.64
C GLY A 74 10.69 18.59 -7.01
N GLU A 75 9.80 18.19 -6.07
CA GLU A 75 8.37 18.05 -6.32
C GLU A 75 7.54 19.02 -5.48
N ASP A 76 6.39 19.45 -6.00
CA ASP A 76 5.47 20.34 -5.29
C ASP A 76 4.58 19.55 -4.31
N PHE A 77 4.72 19.87 -3.02
CA PHE A 77 3.93 19.27 -1.95
C PHE A 77 2.43 19.60 -2.05
N LYS A 78 2.06 20.75 -2.60
CA LYS A 78 0.66 21.22 -2.61
C LYS A 78 -0.21 20.44 -3.59
N ASN A 79 0.35 20.04 -4.72
CA ASN A 79 -0.37 19.30 -5.76
C ASN A 79 -0.39 17.77 -5.55
N ARG A 80 0.34 17.23 -4.54
CA ARG A 80 0.60 15.79 -4.35
C ARG A 80 -0.62 14.88 -4.44
N GLY A 81 -1.79 15.35 -3.98
CA GLY A 81 -3.03 14.58 -4.04
C GLY A 81 -3.53 14.38 -5.46
N LYS A 82 -3.66 15.46 -6.22
CA LYS A 82 -4.11 15.44 -7.62
C LYS A 82 -3.10 14.72 -8.52
N ARG A 83 -1.80 14.98 -8.29
CA ARG A 83 -0.73 14.30 -9.00
C ARG A 83 -0.77 12.78 -8.75
N CYS A 84 -1.00 12.34 -7.52
CA CYS A 84 -1.20 10.92 -7.20
C CYS A 84 -2.36 10.29 -7.98
N ASP A 85 -3.48 11.01 -8.09
CA ASP A 85 -4.65 10.54 -8.84
C ASP A 85 -4.33 10.35 -10.32
N GLU A 86 -3.58 11.27 -10.92
CA GLU A 86 -3.12 11.17 -12.30
C GLU A 86 -2.10 10.03 -12.49
N GLN A 87 -1.11 9.94 -11.58
CA GLN A 87 -0.11 8.88 -11.60
C GLN A 87 -0.73 7.48 -11.54
N MET A 88 -1.73 7.27 -10.69
CA MET A 88 -2.42 5.97 -10.59
C MET A 88 -3.13 5.59 -11.89
N ARG A 89 -3.74 6.56 -12.59
CA ARG A 89 -4.34 6.31 -13.90
C ARG A 89 -3.29 5.96 -14.95
N LEU A 90 -2.16 6.68 -14.94
CA LEU A 90 -1.06 6.42 -15.85
C LEU A 90 -0.40 5.06 -15.58
N LEU A 91 -0.17 4.70 -14.32
CA LEU A 91 0.35 3.38 -13.94
C LEU A 91 -0.54 2.25 -14.48
N LYS A 92 -1.88 2.37 -14.30
CA LYS A 92 -2.81 1.38 -14.85
C LYS A 92 -2.70 1.26 -16.37
N ALA A 93 -2.64 2.38 -17.09
CA ALA A 93 -2.49 2.37 -18.54
C ALA A 93 -1.18 1.68 -18.96
N LEU A 94 -0.05 2.06 -18.35
CA LEU A 94 1.27 1.50 -18.64
C LEU A 94 1.38 -0.01 -18.34
N TRP A 95 0.63 -0.54 -17.40
CA TRP A 95 0.66 -1.97 -17.06
C TRP A 95 -0.33 -2.82 -17.85
N THR A 96 -1.27 -2.20 -18.58
CA THR A 96 -2.34 -2.95 -19.27
C THR A 96 -2.32 -2.80 -20.79
N GLN A 97 -1.61 -1.82 -21.32
CA GLN A 97 -1.61 -1.49 -22.74
C GLN A 97 -0.19 -1.56 -23.31
N ASP A 98 -0.04 -2.14 -24.49
CA ASP A 98 1.25 -2.21 -25.20
C ASP A 98 1.70 -0.82 -25.69
N GLN A 99 0.73 0.02 -26.08
CA GLN A 99 0.92 1.39 -26.53
C GLN A 99 0.00 2.32 -25.74
N VAL A 100 0.56 3.36 -25.14
CA VAL A 100 -0.14 4.33 -24.31
C VAL A 100 0.02 5.72 -24.90
N THR A 101 -1.09 6.40 -25.09
CA THR A 101 -1.15 7.85 -25.27
C THR A 101 -1.89 8.43 -24.07
N PHE A 102 -1.23 9.29 -23.32
CA PHE A 102 -1.76 9.87 -22.10
C PHE A 102 -1.44 11.37 -22.05
N ASN A 103 -2.46 12.20 -21.87
CA ASN A 103 -2.38 13.64 -21.75
C ASN A 103 -3.00 14.08 -20.42
N GLY A 104 -2.16 14.37 -19.44
CA GLY A 104 -2.54 14.83 -18.12
C GLY A 104 -1.99 16.23 -17.82
N GLU A 105 -2.13 16.65 -16.57
CA GLU A 105 -1.60 17.91 -16.07
C GLU A 105 -0.07 17.82 -15.85
N TRP A 106 0.40 16.63 -15.41
CA TRP A 106 1.83 16.40 -15.09
C TRP A 106 2.52 15.41 -16.03
N HIS A 107 1.77 14.68 -16.83
CA HIS A 107 2.32 13.65 -17.71
C HIS A 107 1.76 13.77 -19.13
N SER A 108 2.67 13.78 -20.10
CA SER A 108 2.33 13.67 -21.51
C SER A 108 3.16 12.55 -22.12
N ILE A 109 2.48 11.51 -22.61
CA ILE A 109 3.08 10.34 -23.25
C ILE A 109 2.38 10.13 -24.58
N SER A 110 3.13 9.87 -25.63
CA SER A 110 2.58 9.64 -26.97
C SER A 110 3.13 8.35 -27.52
N ASP A 111 2.21 7.44 -27.84
CA ASP A 111 2.45 6.18 -28.58
C ASP A 111 3.67 5.40 -28.12
N THR A 112 3.75 5.14 -26.81
CA THR A 112 4.84 4.36 -26.21
C THR A 112 4.30 3.51 -25.05
N GLY A 113 5.06 2.52 -24.61
CA GLY A 113 4.63 1.64 -23.52
C GLY A 113 5.79 1.02 -22.76
N LEU A 114 5.46 0.17 -21.81
CA LEU A 114 6.42 -0.64 -21.08
C LEU A 114 6.66 -1.99 -21.78
N ASN A 115 7.92 -2.39 -21.84
CA ASN A 115 8.29 -3.72 -22.31
C ASN A 115 9.41 -4.27 -21.41
N PRO A 116 9.24 -5.46 -20.77
CA PRO A 116 8.01 -6.27 -20.76
C PRO A 116 6.88 -5.66 -19.90
N LEU A 117 5.65 -6.04 -20.18
CA LEU A 117 4.51 -5.77 -19.29
C LEU A 117 4.58 -6.67 -18.04
N PRO A 118 4.00 -6.25 -16.89
CA PRO A 118 3.98 -7.09 -15.70
C PRO A 118 3.13 -8.36 -15.89
N VAL A 119 3.27 -9.32 -14.97
CA VAL A 119 2.42 -10.52 -14.90
C VAL A 119 0.98 -10.12 -14.56
N GLN A 120 0.82 -9.29 -13.53
CA GLN A 120 -0.48 -8.75 -13.11
C GLN A 120 -0.84 -7.50 -13.94
N ARG A 121 -2.01 -7.48 -14.57
CA ARG A 121 -2.42 -6.40 -15.49
C ARG A 121 -3.77 -5.80 -15.11
N PRO A 122 -3.83 -4.78 -14.28
CA PRO A 122 -2.73 -4.05 -13.64
C PRO A 122 -2.24 -4.69 -12.33
N ILE A 123 -1.03 -4.30 -11.88
CA ILE A 123 -0.54 -4.59 -10.53
C ILE A 123 -1.53 -4.00 -9.50
N PRO A 124 -1.93 -4.74 -8.46
CA PRO A 124 -2.84 -4.23 -7.44
C PRO A 124 -2.26 -3.04 -6.68
N MET A 125 -3.02 -1.95 -6.60
CA MET A 125 -2.64 -0.72 -5.88
C MET A 125 -3.47 -0.56 -4.61
N TRP A 126 -2.80 -0.40 -3.48
CA TRP A 126 -3.43 -0.18 -2.18
C TRP A 126 -3.06 1.18 -1.60
N ILE A 127 -4.02 1.87 -0.98
CA ILE A 127 -3.84 3.23 -0.49
C ILE A 127 -3.53 3.26 1.00
N GLY A 128 -2.40 3.88 1.36
CA GLY A 128 -2.12 4.30 2.73
C GLY A 128 -2.88 5.57 3.07
N ALA A 129 -3.70 5.52 4.10
CA ALA A 129 -4.49 6.66 4.56
C ALA A 129 -4.21 6.94 6.04
N LYS A 130 -4.41 8.19 6.49
CA LYS A 130 -4.48 8.52 7.92
C LYS A 130 -5.73 7.90 8.56
N ALA A 131 -5.78 7.84 9.88
CA ALA A 131 -6.95 7.35 10.61
C ALA A 131 -8.25 8.09 10.22
N SER A 132 -8.17 9.38 9.94
CA SER A 132 -9.30 10.19 9.44
C SER A 132 -8.95 10.77 8.05
N PRO A 133 -9.16 10.01 6.97
CA PRO A 133 -8.91 10.48 5.62
C PRO A 133 -9.95 11.52 5.19
N ASN A 134 -9.50 12.51 4.42
CA ASN A 134 -10.41 13.49 3.80
C ASN A 134 -11.15 12.90 2.60
N GLY A 135 -12.13 13.65 2.06
CA GLY A 135 -12.95 13.21 0.95
C GLY A 135 -12.17 12.80 -0.30
N ALA A 136 -11.06 13.49 -0.62
CA ALA A 136 -10.23 13.15 -1.77
C ALA A 136 -9.55 11.78 -1.61
N VAL A 137 -9.07 11.45 -0.40
CA VAL A 137 -8.49 10.12 -0.11
C VAL A 137 -9.55 9.04 -0.14
N ILE A 138 -10.75 9.30 0.43
CA ILE A 138 -11.89 8.37 0.37
C ILE A 138 -12.26 8.09 -1.09
N ASN A 139 -12.36 9.13 -1.92
CA ASN A 139 -12.65 8.98 -3.36
C ASN A 139 -11.57 8.15 -4.07
N ARG A 140 -10.28 8.40 -3.81
CA ARG A 140 -9.17 7.62 -4.39
C ARG A 140 -9.25 6.14 -4.02
N ILE A 141 -9.51 5.83 -2.74
CA ILE A 141 -9.73 4.45 -2.29
C ILE A 141 -10.91 3.84 -3.05
N ALA A 142 -12.03 4.52 -3.07
CA ALA A 142 -13.28 4.02 -3.64
C ALA A 142 -13.21 3.78 -5.15
N THR A 143 -12.50 4.64 -5.91
CA THR A 143 -12.57 4.67 -7.37
C THR A 143 -11.33 4.12 -8.07
N GLN A 144 -10.15 4.17 -7.43
CA GLN A 144 -8.90 3.87 -8.12
C GLN A 144 -8.10 2.71 -7.53
N SER A 145 -8.31 2.34 -6.24
CA SER A 145 -7.49 1.32 -5.58
C SER A 145 -8.13 -0.06 -5.56
N ASN A 146 -7.31 -1.09 -5.34
CA ASN A 146 -7.75 -2.46 -5.07
C ASN A 146 -7.97 -2.70 -3.57
N GLY A 147 -7.51 -1.78 -2.71
CA GLY A 147 -7.69 -1.86 -1.27
C GLY A 147 -7.03 -0.70 -0.54
N TRP A 148 -7.07 -0.74 0.77
CA TRP A 148 -6.49 0.30 1.61
C TRP A 148 -5.98 -0.24 2.95
N PHE A 149 -4.97 0.45 3.50
CA PHE A 149 -4.41 0.17 4.82
C PHE A 149 -5.18 0.97 5.86
N VAL A 150 -5.88 0.24 6.74
CA VAL A 150 -6.76 0.79 7.77
C VAL A 150 -5.93 1.24 8.96
N LEU A 151 -5.92 2.54 9.27
CA LEU A 151 -5.21 3.10 10.42
C LEU A 151 -6.14 3.60 11.54
N CYS A 152 -7.46 3.57 11.34
CA CYS A 152 -8.44 3.86 12.38
C CYS A 152 -8.63 2.68 13.34
N THR A 153 -9.34 2.90 14.43
CA THR A 153 -9.71 1.82 15.37
C THR A 153 -10.87 0.96 14.84
N PRO A 154 -11.09 -0.24 15.39
CA PRO A 154 -12.24 -1.06 15.04
C PRO A 154 -13.59 -0.34 15.21
N GLU A 155 -13.71 0.52 16.22
CA GLU A 155 -14.93 1.29 16.52
C GLU A 155 -15.20 2.41 15.47
N GLU A 156 -14.14 3.00 14.94
CA GLU A 156 -14.22 4.06 13.92
C GLU A 156 -14.42 3.50 12.51
N PHE A 157 -13.97 2.26 12.28
CA PHE A 157 -13.95 1.63 10.97
C PHE A 157 -15.32 1.57 10.27
N PRO A 158 -16.43 1.17 10.92
CA PRO A 158 -17.72 1.04 10.23
C PRO A 158 -18.16 2.33 9.56
N LYS A 159 -18.05 3.47 10.26
CA LYS A 159 -18.41 4.79 9.74
C LYS A 159 -17.54 5.21 8.55
N LEU A 160 -16.26 4.88 8.59
CA LEU A 160 -15.34 5.20 7.50
C LEU A 160 -15.57 4.29 6.29
N ASN A 161 -15.73 2.98 6.54
CA ASN A 161 -16.00 1.99 5.51
C ASN A 161 -17.32 2.27 4.77
N GLU A 162 -18.36 2.71 5.48
CA GLU A 162 -19.63 3.14 4.86
C GLU A 162 -19.45 4.28 3.86
N LYS A 163 -18.60 5.26 4.18
CA LYS A 163 -18.29 6.36 3.25
C LYS A 163 -17.60 5.86 1.99
N ILE A 164 -16.66 4.92 2.14
CA ILE A 164 -15.95 4.30 1.00
C ILE A 164 -16.93 3.50 0.15
N ILE A 165 -17.79 2.69 0.77
CA ILE A 165 -18.84 1.91 0.09
C ILE A 165 -19.75 2.81 -0.72
N ARG A 166 -20.31 3.87 -0.12
CA ARG A 166 -21.18 4.83 -0.83
C ARG A 166 -20.48 5.47 -2.02
N CYS A 167 -19.22 5.88 -1.85
CA CYS A 167 -18.44 6.50 -2.90
C CYS A 167 -18.13 5.51 -4.04
N ALA A 168 -17.80 4.27 -3.73
CA ALA A 168 -17.55 3.22 -4.71
C ALA A 168 -18.83 2.88 -5.52
N SER A 169 -19.96 2.69 -4.82
CA SER A 169 -21.25 2.41 -5.45
C SER A 169 -21.71 3.56 -6.35
N ALA A 170 -21.53 4.80 -5.91
CA ALA A 170 -21.84 5.98 -6.73
C ALA A 170 -20.98 6.08 -7.99
N ALA A 171 -19.77 5.52 -7.98
CA ALA A 171 -18.88 5.41 -9.12
C ALA A 171 -19.11 4.13 -9.97
N GLY A 172 -20.16 3.36 -9.69
CA GLY A 172 -20.49 2.11 -10.41
C GLY A 172 -19.53 0.95 -10.09
N ARG A 173 -18.78 1.02 -9.00
CA ARG A 173 -17.82 0.00 -8.60
C ARG A 173 -18.37 -0.89 -7.48
N ASN A 174 -18.10 -2.19 -7.56
CA ASN A 174 -18.44 -3.14 -6.49
C ASN A 174 -17.57 -2.87 -5.25
N PRO A 175 -18.13 -2.44 -4.10
CA PRO A 175 -17.36 -2.15 -2.90
C PRO A 175 -16.72 -3.40 -2.25
N LEU A 176 -17.22 -4.59 -2.53
CA LEU A 176 -16.70 -5.85 -1.99
C LEU A 176 -15.33 -6.21 -2.57
N GLU A 177 -14.96 -5.64 -3.72
CA GLU A 177 -13.65 -5.81 -4.35
C GLU A 177 -12.56 -4.95 -3.71
N ILE A 178 -12.92 -4.06 -2.79
CA ILE A 178 -11.96 -3.18 -2.10
C ILE A 178 -11.44 -3.89 -0.86
N GLY A 179 -10.20 -4.37 -0.94
CA GLY A 179 -9.51 -5.01 0.17
C GLY A 179 -9.27 -4.07 1.35
N LYS A 180 -9.18 -4.63 2.55
CA LYS A 180 -9.02 -3.90 3.81
C LYS A 180 -7.98 -4.60 4.65
N GLU A 181 -6.89 -3.90 4.98
CA GLU A 181 -5.81 -4.42 5.82
C GLU A 181 -5.64 -3.55 7.05
N ALA A 182 -5.73 -4.14 8.24
CA ALA A 182 -5.39 -3.47 9.49
C ALA A 182 -4.12 -4.04 10.12
N GLY A 183 -3.41 -3.19 10.86
CA GLY A 183 -2.21 -3.58 11.58
C GLY A 183 -2.46 -3.78 13.08
N VAL A 184 -2.01 -4.92 13.62
CA VAL A 184 -2.01 -5.20 15.05
C VAL A 184 -0.58 -5.32 15.55
N ALA A 185 -0.18 -4.41 16.47
CA ALA A 185 1.10 -4.52 17.15
C ALA A 185 1.02 -5.63 18.21
N VAL A 186 1.98 -6.56 18.17
CA VAL A 186 2.07 -7.70 19.08
C VAL A 186 3.22 -7.57 20.09
N VAL A 187 3.78 -6.36 20.16
CA VAL A 187 4.80 -5.92 21.10
C VAL A 187 4.53 -4.48 21.53
N GLY A 188 5.17 -4.05 22.63
CA GLY A 188 5.05 -2.69 23.14
C GLY A 188 3.83 -2.48 24.07
N PRO A 189 3.39 -1.25 24.32
CA PRO A 189 2.44 -0.93 25.38
C PRO A 189 1.07 -1.64 25.31
N ARG A 190 0.69 -2.09 24.14
CA ARG A 190 -0.60 -2.79 23.92
C ARG A 190 -0.44 -4.27 23.57
N GLU A 191 0.69 -4.86 23.94
CA GLU A 191 0.97 -6.27 23.67
C GLU A 191 -0.11 -7.20 24.26
N ALA A 192 -0.53 -6.98 25.48
CA ALA A 192 -1.53 -7.83 26.13
C ALA A 192 -2.90 -7.89 25.41
N GLU A 193 -3.22 -6.87 24.61
CA GLU A 193 -4.51 -6.72 23.94
C GLU A 193 -4.53 -7.36 22.52
N TRP A 194 -3.41 -7.83 22.00
CA TRP A 194 -3.31 -8.13 20.56
C TRP A 194 -4.30 -9.22 20.11
N LYS A 195 -4.57 -10.24 20.94
CA LYS A 195 -5.50 -11.32 20.60
C LYS A 195 -6.94 -10.81 20.44
N ASP A 196 -7.39 -9.97 21.37
CA ASP A 196 -8.73 -9.39 21.32
C ASP A 196 -8.87 -8.41 20.14
N ARG A 197 -7.81 -7.66 19.83
CA ARG A 197 -7.78 -6.78 18.65
C ARG A 197 -7.85 -7.57 17.35
N VAL A 198 -7.20 -8.71 17.26
CA VAL A 198 -7.30 -9.61 16.11
C VAL A 198 -8.72 -10.14 15.96
N LYS A 199 -9.35 -10.62 17.06
CA LYS A 199 -10.75 -11.08 17.05
C LYS A 199 -11.73 -9.98 16.62
N ASN A 200 -11.57 -8.76 17.16
CA ASN A 200 -12.40 -7.62 16.79
C ASN A 200 -12.29 -7.29 15.30
N TRP A 201 -11.08 -7.30 14.76
CA TRP A 201 -10.87 -7.07 13.32
C TRP A 201 -11.46 -8.19 12.46
N ASN A 202 -11.37 -9.45 12.88
CA ASN A 202 -11.98 -10.56 12.18
C ASN A 202 -13.52 -10.43 12.11
N GLN A 203 -14.16 -10.06 13.22
CA GLN A 203 -15.62 -9.84 13.28
C GLN A 203 -16.10 -8.71 12.36
N ILE A 204 -15.25 -7.71 12.11
CA ILE A 204 -15.53 -6.57 11.22
C ILE A 204 -15.41 -6.97 9.73
N GLY A 205 -14.75 -8.08 9.42
CA GLY A 205 -14.60 -8.59 8.05
C GLY A 205 -13.48 -7.90 7.28
N LEU A 206 -12.28 -7.82 7.86
CA LEU A 206 -11.07 -7.47 7.12
C LEU A 206 -10.72 -8.57 6.12
N SER A 207 -10.08 -8.18 5.01
CA SER A 207 -9.51 -9.14 4.06
C SER A 207 -8.07 -9.54 4.41
N HIS A 208 -7.33 -8.66 5.11
CA HIS A 208 -5.92 -8.85 5.46
C HIS A 208 -5.63 -8.32 6.87
N LEU A 209 -4.71 -8.97 7.55
CA LEU A 209 -4.22 -8.57 8.86
C LEU A 209 -2.69 -8.48 8.84
N CYS A 210 -2.14 -7.33 9.17
CA CYS A 210 -0.71 -7.13 9.33
C CYS A 210 -0.31 -7.28 10.80
N ILE A 211 0.50 -8.28 11.14
CA ILE A 211 1.12 -8.42 12.45
C ILE A 211 2.38 -7.57 12.50
N ARG A 212 2.47 -6.67 13.46
CA ARG A 212 3.57 -5.72 13.59
C ARG A 212 4.38 -5.99 14.86
N THR A 213 5.67 -6.23 14.67
CA THR A 213 6.66 -6.41 15.77
C THR A 213 7.51 -5.16 16.00
N LEU A 214 7.15 -4.01 15.40
CA LEU A 214 7.83 -2.73 15.58
C LEU A 214 7.38 -2.05 16.88
N GLY A 215 8.31 -1.34 17.54
CA GLY A 215 8.02 -0.55 18.74
C GLY A 215 8.22 -1.27 20.07
N GLY A 216 8.84 -2.46 20.06
CA GLY A 216 9.18 -3.22 21.27
C GLY A 216 10.70 -3.40 21.48
N ASP A 217 11.51 -2.62 20.78
CA ASP A 217 12.99 -2.64 20.85
C ASP A 217 13.62 -4.05 20.71
N LEU A 218 12.98 -4.89 19.87
CA LEU A 218 13.41 -6.25 19.62
C LEU A 218 14.65 -6.30 18.72
N SER A 219 15.58 -7.21 19.03
CA SER A 219 16.65 -7.60 18.11
C SER A 219 16.10 -8.41 16.92
N PRO A 220 16.82 -8.54 15.78
CA PRO A 220 16.36 -9.30 14.62
C PRO A 220 15.87 -10.71 14.94
N ASN A 221 16.58 -11.46 15.79
CA ASN A 221 16.20 -12.81 16.19
C ASN A 221 14.91 -12.83 17.05
N GLN A 222 14.71 -11.81 17.88
CA GLN A 222 13.50 -11.67 18.68
C GLN A 222 12.27 -11.36 17.82
N HIS A 223 12.41 -10.60 16.72
CA HIS A 223 11.33 -10.41 15.75
C HIS A 223 10.84 -11.75 15.18
N LEU A 224 11.77 -12.62 14.77
CA LEU A 224 11.42 -13.95 14.24
C LEU A 224 10.77 -14.85 15.28
N ALA A 225 11.30 -14.86 16.51
CA ALA A 225 10.72 -15.63 17.61
C ALA A 225 9.30 -15.17 17.92
N LYS A 226 9.08 -13.85 17.98
CA LYS A 226 7.75 -13.26 18.23
C LYS A 226 6.76 -13.58 17.12
N LEU A 227 7.17 -13.52 15.85
CA LEU A 227 6.31 -13.88 14.72
C LEU A 227 5.91 -15.36 14.76
N LYS A 228 6.84 -16.27 15.13
CA LYS A 228 6.54 -17.70 15.30
C LYS A 228 5.55 -17.94 16.43
N GLU A 229 5.74 -17.30 17.58
CA GLU A 229 4.81 -17.36 18.72
C GLU A 229 3.40 -16.92 18.31
N VAL A 230 3.29 -15.77 17.65
CA VAL A 230 2.02 -15.21 17.23
C VAL A 230 1.34 -16.09 16.17
N SER A 231 2.09 -16.61 15.21
CA SER A 231 1.57 -17.53 14.17
C SER A 231 0.91 -18.75 14.80
N GLY A 232 1.62 -19.42 15.74
CA GLY A 232 1.04 -20.58 16.44
C GLY A 232 -0.18 -20.25 17.30
N CYS A 233 -0.29 -19.00 17.80
CA CYS A 233 -1.50 -18.54 18.49
C CYS A 233 -2.66 -18.27 17.53
N LEU A 234 -2.38 -17.71 16.32
CA LEU A 234 -3.42 -17.38 15.34
C LEU A 234 -4.17 -18.62 14.84
N GLU A 235 -3.47 -19.74 14.64
CA GLU A 235 -4.09 -21.02 14.24
C GLU A 235 -5.17 -21.51 15.23
N ASN A 236 -5.09 -21.09 16.49
CA ASN A 236 -6.05 -21.44 17.55
C ASN A 236 -7.10 -20.34 17.81
N LEU A 237 -7.07 -19.22 17.09
CA LEU A 237 -8.01 -18.10 17.29
C LEU A 237 -9.21 -18.16 16.34
N PHE A 238 -9.11 -18.95 15.30
CA PHE A 238 -10.08 -19.15 14.21
C PHE A 238 -10.29 -20.66 13.98
#